data_d5832477284b49cb8d817cca16ba4955
#
_entry.id   d5832477284b49cb8d817cca16ba4955
#
_cell.length_a   1.000
_cell.length_b   1.000
_cell.length_c   1.000
_cell.angle_alpha   90.00
_cell.angle_beta   90.00
_cell.angle_gamma   90.00
#
_symmetry.space_group_name_H-M   'P 1'
#
loop_
_entity.id
_entity.type
_entity.pdbx_description
1 polymer ?
#
loop_
_entity_poly.entity_id
_entity_poly.type
_entity_poly.pdbx_seq_one_letter_code
_entity_poly.pdbx_strand_id
1 'polypeptide(L)'
;MIDLKTLFTLPRMSNMELNHVNSVEGLYFLIKQFFKQNFKMVEVGSFEGVSTLLFSQLVDTVYSVDCYDYKIPPEGRIPSMDAMFVEAEKIFTERTKDIRNIIKVRKSSIEAAKDFADRSLDAVYIDAEHDEESIREDIKAWRPKIKFGGVLSGHDYYTTAVEKILNEEGFLRITTSPDTSWAVNIPSIALVAVACTKVPETIEAMKKCQAQMEFNRSMLFTHEDVEAEGIDVIKIEKLDYKGYNEFVAMKLWQYIGADYVLLCQNDGYITDVSKWTDEFFLFDYIGAPWPIPEDDKTYRTPSGRLVRVGNGGFSLRSRRLLRAPTILGLEFTDRGTGFPHEDGFLCVHSRDELEKHGIKFAPVHIAAQFSTELTVPETVKSFGGHKYL
;
A
#
# COMPACT_ATOMS: atom_id res chain seq x y z
N MET A 1 25.00 23.19 -4.93
CA MET A 1 23.91 22.35 -5.48
C MET A 1 23.94 22.53 -7.01
N ILE A 2 24.01 21.43 -7.76
CA ILE A 2 23.99 21.48 -9.22
C ILE A 2 22.58 21.92 -9.70
N ASP A 3 22.46 22.81 -10.68
CA ASP A 3 21.14 23.19 -11.18
C ASP A 3 20.54 22.08 -12.07
N LEU A 4 19.21 22.03 -12.16
CA LEU A 4 18.49 20.99 -12.91
C LEU A 4 18.87 20.94 -14.39
N LYS A 5 19.13 22.10 -15.03
CA LYS A 5 19.48 22.14 -16.45
C LYS A 5 20.82 21.47 -16.69
N THR A 6 21.80 21.76 -15.82
CA THR A 6 23.10 21.09 -15.85
C THR A 6 22.94 19.60 -15.54
N LEU A 7 22.11 19.21 -14.58
CA LEU A 7 21.87 17.82 -14.25
C LEU A 7 21.31 17.01 -15.44
N PHE A 8 20.39 17.59 -16.22
CA PHE A 8 19.82 16.97 -17.41
C PHE A 8 20.82 16.78 -18.57
N THR A 9 21.97 17.44 -18.51
CA THR A 9 23.06 17.23 -19.48
C THR A 9 24.07 16.17 -19.06
N LEU A 10 23.91 15.58 -17.88
CA LEU A 10 24.75 14.49 -17.43
C LEU A 10 24.11 13.14 -17.80
N PRO A 11 24.83 12.25 -18.49
CA PRO A 11 24.37 10.88 -18.67
C PRO A 11 24.41 10.14 -17.33
N ARG A 12 23.48 9.19 -17.11
CA ARG A 12 23.47 8.33 -15.91
C ARG A 12 24.79 7.58 -15.74
N MET A 13 25.38 7.17 -16.85
CA MET A 13 26.69 6.55 -16.93
C MET A 13 27.60 7.42 -17.80
N SER A 14 28.73 7.87 -17.25
CA SER A 14 29.64 8.82 -17.92
C SER A 14 30.29 8.29 -19.20
N ASN A 15 30.32 6.97 -19.39
CA ASN A 15 30.84 6.30 -20.59
C ASN A 15 29.80 6.12 -21.69
N MET A 16 28.55 6.59 -21.50
CA MET A 16 27.48 6.52 -22.47
C MET A 16 27.16 7.91 -23.07
N GLU A 17 26.71 7.92 -24.32
CA GLU A 17 26.20 9.15 -24.93
C GLU A 17 24.89 9.58 -24.27
N LEU A 18 24.73 10.87 -24.09
CA LEU A 18 23.49 11.43 -23.56
C LEU A 18 22.37 11.26 -24.60
N ASN A 19 21.31 10.59 -24.20
CA ASN A 19 20.07 10.42 -24.94
C ASN A 19 18.86 10.42 -24.00
N HIS A 20 17.65 10.26 -24.50
CA HIS A 20 16.43 10.31 -23.68
C HIS A 20 16.33 9.17 -22.66
N VAL A 21 16.97 8.02 -22.89
CA VAL A 21 16.98 6.88 -21.94
C VAL A 21 18.01 7.08 -20.84
N ASN A 22 19.14 7.62 -21.18
CA ASN A 22 20.31 7.78 -20.29
C ASN A 22 20.31 9.16 -19.59
N SER A 23 19.32 10.02 -19.84
CA SER A 23 19.08 11.29 -19.13
C SER A 23 18.13 11.09 -17.96
N VAL A 24 18.31 11.87 -16.88
CA VAL A 24 17.38 11.92 -15.76
C VAL A 24 16.22 12.89 -15.94
N GLU A 25 16.06 13.49 -17.12
CA GLU A 25 14.98 14.45 -17.38
C GLU A 25 13.61 13.77 -17.37
N GLY A 26 13.48 12.59 -18.00
CA GLY A 26 12.25 11.79 -17.97
C GLY A 26 11.87 11.37 -16.56
N LEU A 27 12.85 10.88 -15.80
CA LEU A 27 12.70 10.56 -14.39
C LEU A 27 12.22 11.76 -13.57
N TYR A 28 12.79 12.95 -13.78
CA TYR A 28 12.35 14.16 -13.08
C TYR A 28 10.87 14.46 -13.28
N PHE A 29 10.37 14.45 -14.52
CA PHE A 29 8.97 14.72 -14.80
C PHE A 29 8.04 13.65 -14.24
N LEU A 30 8.48 12.39 -14.20
CA LEU A 30 7.72 11.30 -13.61
C LEU A 30 7.62 11.47 -12.10
N ILE A 31 8.74 11.48 -11.38
CA ILE A 31 8.76 11.46 -9.92
C ILE A 31 8.18 12.73 -9.29
N LYS A 32 8.28 13.88 -9.96
CA LYS A 32 7.64 15.13 -9.51
C LYS A 32 6.12 15.00 -9.31
N GLN A 33 5.48 14.03 -9.97
CA GLN A 33 4.06 13.77 -9.78
C GLN A 33 3.76 12.98 -8.51
N PHE A 34 4.73 12.24 -7.99
CA PHE A 34 4.58 11.29 -6.89
C PHE A 34 5.30 11.73 -5.62
N PHE A 35 6.49 12.31 -5.74
CA PHE A 35 7.37 12.59 -4.59
C PHE A 35 7.04 13.93 -3.94
N LYS A 36 7.22 13.98 -2.62
CA LYS A 36 7.04 15.18 -1.81
C LYS A 36 8.35 15.54 -1.12
N GLN A 37 8.51 16.83 -0.84
CA GLN A 37 9.75 17.38 -0.30
C GLN A 37 10.15 16.81 1.07
N ASN A 38 9.19 16.33 1.84
CA ASN A 38 9.43 15.71 3.16
C ASN A 38 9.65 14.19 3.11
N PHE A 39 9.81 13.61 1.92
CA PHE A 39 10.01 12.15 1.77
C PHE A 39 11.41 11.72 2.25
N LYS A 40 11.43 10.54 2.88
CA LYS A 40 12.63 9.72 3.09
C LYS A 40 12.59 8.57 2.10
N MET A 41 13.59 8.48 1.25
CA MET A 41 13.60 7.48 0.20
C MET A 41 14.88 6.65 0.19
N VAL A 42 14.80 5.50 -0.45
CA VAL A 42 15.95 4.68 -0.84
C VAL A 42 16.05 4.66 -2.37
N GLU A 43 17.26 4.84 -2.86
CA GLU A 43 17.65 4.51 -4.22
C GLU A 43 18.51 3.25 -4.18
N VAL A 44 18.13 2.23 -4.96
CA VAL A 44 18.84 0.96 -5.10
C VAL A 44 19.52 0.93 -6.47
N GLY A 45 20.85 0.90 -6.49
CA GLY A 45 21.66 1.06 -7.70
C GLY A 45 21.92 2.53 -8.00
N SER A 46 22.84 3.14 -7.26
CA SER A 46 23.15 4.57 -7.44
C SER A 46 24.28 4.85 -8.42
N PHE A 47 25.10 3.85 -8.69
CA PHE A 47 26.24 3.91 -9.60
C PHE A 47 27.05 5.21 -9.46
N GLU A 48 27.09 6.09 -10.49
CA GLU A 48 27.80 7.37 -10.45
C GLU A 48 27.02 8.51 -9.77
N GLY A 49 25.78 8.27 -9.31
CA GLY A 49 24.99 9.19 -8.50
C GLY A 49 24.25 10.31 -9.23
N VAL A 50 24.01 10.22 -10.54
CA VAL A 50 23.29 11.28 -11.27
C VAL A 50 21.81 11.32 -10.85
N SER A 51 21.14 10.18 -10.75
CA SER A 51 19.79 10.06 -10.19
C SER A 51 19.75 10.43 -8.71
N THR A 52 20.76 10.04 -7.92
CA THR A 52 20.91 10.44 -6.51
C THR A 52 20.91 11.96 -6.35
N LEU A 53 21.67 12.67 -7.20
CA LEU A 53 21.69 14.15 -7.20
C LEU A 53 20.31 14.74 -7.50
N LEU A 54 19.55 14.15 -8.43
CA LEU A 54 18.19 14.56 -8.72
C LEU A 54 17.28 14.36 -7.50
N PHE A 55 17.30 13.18 -6.91
CA PHE A 55 16.48 12.87 -5.73
C PHE A 55 16.80 13.81 -4.57
N SER A 56 18.07 14.12 -4.33
CA SER A 56 18.49 15.02 -3.25
C SER A 56 17.89 16.43 -3.32
N GLN A 57 17.44 16.86 -4.51
CA GLN A 57 16.79 18.15 -4.71
C GLN A 57 15.26 18.10 -4.50
N LEU A 58 14.69 16.90 -4.45
CA LEU A 58 13.24 16.69 -4.46
C LEU A 58 12.70 16.14 -3.13
N VAL A 59 13.57 15.57 -2.29
CA VAL A 59 13.16 14.92 -1.04
C VAL A 59 14.02 15.36 0.14
N ASP A 60 13.58 15.05 1.35
CA ASP A 60 14.29 15.37 2.61
C ASP A 60 15.56 14.52 2.77
N THR A 61 15.47 13.22 2.53
CA THR A 61 16.58 12.29 2.74
C THR A 61 16.61 11.22 1.65
N VAL A 62 17.80 10.98 1.08
CA VAL A 62 18.08 9.91 0.13
C VAL A 62 19.09 8.94 0.75
N TYR A 63 18.67 7.69 0.94
CA TYR A 63 19.60 6.59 1.22
C TYR A 63 19.99 5.97 -0.11
N SER A 64 21.26 6.14 -0.49
CA SER A 64 21.79 5.70 -1.77
C SER A 64 22.52 4.38 -1.58
N VAL A 65 21.88 3.30 -2.00
CA VAL A 65 22.32 1.91 -1.80
C VAL A 65 23.00 1.41 -3.05
N ASP A 66 24.27 1.03 -2.92
CA ASP A 66 25.04 0.36 -3.97
C ASP A 66 26.16 -0.46 -3.34
N CYS A 67 26.38 -1.67 -3.82
CA CYS A 67 27.49 -2.50 -3.37
C CYS A 67 28.79 -2.17 -4.12
N TYR A 68 28.70 -1.52 -5.28
CA TYR A 68 29.80 -1.29 -6.22
C TYR A 68 30.54 -2.57 -6.57
N ASP A 69 29.78 -3.64 -6.78
CA ASP A 69 30.28 -4.97 -7.04
C ASP A 69 29.26 -5.78 -7.86
N TYR A 70 29.69 -6.84 -8.52
CA TYR A 70 28.82 -7.75 -9.25
C TYR A 70 28.41 -8.97 -8.42
N LYS A 71 27.23 -9.53 -8.72
CA LYS A 71 26.84 -10.89 -8.27
C LYS A 71 27.68 -11.99 -8.91
N ILE A 72 28.41 -11.71 -10.01
CA ILE A 72 29.23 -12.70 -10.72
C ILE A 72 30.40 -13.10 -9.83
N PRO A 73 30.62 -14.42 -9.62
CA PRO A 73 31.79 -14.90 -8.86
C PRO A 73 33.11 -14.40 -9.45
N PRO A 74 34.18 -14.23 -8.65
CA PRO A 74 35.46 -13.70 -9.12
C PRO A 74 36.02 -14.39 -10.35
N GLU A 75 35.78 -15.70 -10.50
CA GLU A 75 36.23 -16.52 -11.62
C GLU A 75 35.58 -16.15 -12.97
N GLY A 76 34.41 -15.51 -12.94
CA GLY A 76 33.67 -15.06 -14.13
C GLY A 76 33.87 -13.59 -14.48
N ARG A 77 34.61 -12.84 -13.66
CA ARG A 77 34.79 -11.38 -13.83
C ARG A 77 35.87 -11.04 -14.82
N ILE A 78 35.64 -10.00 -15.59
CA ILE A 78 36.69 -9.37 -16.38
C ILE A 78 37.21 -8.13 -15.63
N PRO A 79 38.53 -7.89 -15.61
CA PRO A 79 39.13 -6.78 -14.84
C PRO A 79 38.57 -5.38 -15.17
N SER A 80 38.07 -5.18 -16.39
CA SER A 80 37.46 -3.91 -16.79
C SER A 80 36.13 -3.63 -16.05
N MET A 81 35.40 -4.65 -15.61
CA MET A 81 34.17 -4.49 -14.84
C MET A 81 34.46 -4.04 -13.41
N ASP A 82 35.42 -4.69 -12.74
CA ASP A 82 35.84 -4.28 -11.40
C ASP A 82 36.37 -2.83 -11.41
N ALA A 83 37.16 -2.46 -12.42
CA ALA A 83 37.66 -1.09 -12.58
C ALA A 83 36.52 -0.07 -12.78
N MET A 84 35.44 -0.45 -13.49
CA MET A 84 34.30 0.40 -13.72
C MET A 84 33.55 0.71 -12.40
N PHE A 85 33.32 -0.27 -11.53
CA PHE A 85 32.65 -0.04 -10.24
C PHE A 85 33.51 0.77 -9.27
N VAL A 86 34.82 0.52 -9.24
CA VAL A 86 35.75 1.33 -8.43
C VAL A 86 35.74 2.79 -8.88
N GLU A 87 35.68 3.04 -10.19
CA GLU A 87 35.60 4.40 -10.72
C GLU A 87 34.23 5.04 -10.47
N ALA A 88 33.15 4.30 -10.65
CA ALA A 88 31.79 4.78 -10.36
C ALA A 88 31.65 5.19 -8.88
N GLU A 89 32.18 4.40 -7.94
CA GLU A 89 32.17 4.75 -6.52
C GLU A 89 32.95 6.03 -6.20
N LYS A 90 34.07 6.27 -6.88
CA LYS A 90 34.83 7.52 -6.73
C LYS A 90 34.04 8.72 -7.28
N ILE A 91 33.47 8.57 -8.47
CA ILE A 91 32.66 9.61 -9.11
C ILE A 91 31.46 9.94 -8.22
N PHE A 92 30.74 8.92 -7.72
CA PHE A 92 29.65 9.09 -6.76
C PHE A 92 30.09 9.89 -5.54
N THR A 93 31.19 9.47 -4.91
CA THR A 93 31.70 10.09 -3.69
C THR A 93 32.06 11.56 -3.92
N GLU A 94 32.74 11.88 -5.05
CA GLU A 94 33.08 13.25 -5.39
C GLU A 94 31.85 14.11 -5.69
N ARG A 95 30.86 13.57 -6.42
CA ARG A 95 29.61 14.27 -6.75
C ARG A 95 28.74 14.58 -5.53
N THR A 96 28.76 13.72 -4.52
CA THR A 96 27.82 13.80 -3.39
C THR A 96 28.40 14.35 -2.09
N LYS A 97 29.75 14.53 -1.99
CA LYS A 97 30.47 14.88 -0.75
C LYS A 97 29.96 16.12 -0.02
N ASP A 98 29.42 17.10 -0.73
CA ASP A 98 28.94 18.36 -0.15
C ASP A 98 27.40 18.40 0.01
N ILE A 99 26.70 17.27 -0.19
CA ILE A 99 25.24 17.20 -0.14
C ILE A 99 24.83 16.45 1.13
N ARG A 100 24.25 17.19 2.07
CA ARG A 100 24.01 16.70 3.44
C ARG A 100 22.87 15.69 3.58
N ASN A 101 21.91 15.69 2.66
CA ASN A 101 20.73 14.82 2.70
C ASN A 101 20.89 13.52 1.90
N ILE A 102 22.12 13.22 1.41
CA ILE A 102 22.48 11.93 0.81
C ILE A 102 23.22 11.10 1.86
N ILE A 103 22.75 9.89 2.10
CA ILE A 103 23.35 8.91 2.99
C ILE A 103 23.79 7.73 2.14
N LYS A 104 25.09 7.57 1.93
CA LYS A 104 25.67 6.44 1.19
C LYS A 104 25.58 5.16 2.01
N VAL A 105 25.02 4.11 1.44
CA VAL A 105 24.89 2.77 2.03
C VAL A 105 25.59 1.76 1.13
N ARG A 106 26.83 1.38 1.48
CA ARG A 106 27.63 0.43 0.70
C ARG A 106 27.29 -1.01 1.09
N LYS A 107 26.18 -1.51 0.56
CA LYS A 107 25.65 -2.86 0.77
C LYS A 107 24.97 -3.36 -0.51
N SER A 108 24.78 -4.69 -0.62
CA SER A 108 23.86 -5.23 -1.60
C SER A 108 22.42 -4.78 -1.27
N SER A 109 21.55 -4.77 -2.29
CA SER A 109 20.14 -4.39 -2.15
C SER A 109 19.44 -5.13 -1.00
N ILE A 110 19.53 -6.46 -1.01
CA ILE A 110 18.85 -7.34 -0.04
C ILE A 110 19.41 -7.18 1.39
N GLU A 111 20.72 -6.94 1.54
CA GLU A 111 21.32 -6.67 2.85
C GLU A 111 20.92 -5.30 3.38
N ALA A 112 20.91 -4.29 2.51
CA ALA A 112 20.50 -2.95 2.89
C ALA A 112 19.02 -2.91 3.34
N ALA A 113 18.14 -3.64 2.66
CA ALA A 113 16.72 -3.69 3.02
C ALA A 113 16.46 -4.15 4.46
N LYS A 114 17.36 -4.95 5.05
CA LYS A 114 17.27 -5.42 6.45
C LYS A 114 17.49 -4.31 7.48
N ASP A 115 18.16 -3.22 7.09
CA ASP A 115 18.42 -2.07 7.97
C ASP A 115 17.19 -1.15 8.14
N PHE A 116 16.17 -1.34 7.32
CA PHE A 116 14.97 -0.52 7.33
C PHE A 116 13.79 -1.29 7.94
N ALA A 117 13.11 -0.66 8.88
CA ALA A 117 11.87 -1.20 9.41
C ALA A 117 10.78 -1.22 8.32
N ASP A 118 9.83 -2.13 8.43
CA ASP A 118 8.67 -2.14 7.54
C ASP A 118 7.88 -0.85 7.68
N ARG A 119 7.35 -0.35 6.57
CA ARG A 119 6.55 0.89 6.47
C ARG A 119 7.27 2.16 6.99
N SER A 120 8.63 2.21 6.89
CA SER A 120 9.44 3.35 7.35
C SER A 120 9.83 4.35 6.25
N LEU A 121 9.73 3.95 4.99
CA LEU A 121 10.13 4.75 3.82
C LEU A 121 8.92 5.34 3.10
N ASP A 122 9.06 6.55 2.60
CA ASP A 122 8.03 7.18 1.77
C ASP A 122 8.12 6.76 0.31
N ALA A 123 9.34 6.45 -0.18
CA ALA A 123 9.56 5.96 -1.53
C ALA A 123 10.79 5.04 -1.63
N VAL A 124 10.76 4.17 -2.65
CA VAL A 124 11.91 3.38 -3.10
C VAL A 124 12.01 3.49 -4.62
N TYR A 125 13.23 3.68 -5.13
CA TYR A 125 13.57 3.65 -6.54
C TYR A 125 14.57 2.53 -6.80
N ILE A 126 14.25 1.59 -7.73
CA ILE A 126 15.04 0.40 -8.04
C ILE A 126 15.65 0.55 -9.44
N ASP A 127 16.97 0.59 -9.51
CA ASP A 127 17.75 0.72 -10.75
C ASP A 127 19.10 -0.04 -10.57
N ALA A 128 19.02 -1.32 -10.20
CA ALA A 128 20.18 -2.14 -9.88
C ALA A 128 20.40 -3.23 -10.94
N GLU A 129 20.32 -4.52 -10.57
CA GLU A 129 20.48 -5.63 -11.51
C GLU A 129 19.23 -5.81 -12.38
N HIS A 130 19.42 -6.19 -13.65
CA HIS A 130 18.33 -6.21 -14.64
C HIS A 130 17.83 -7.61 -14.99
N ASP A 131 18.35 -8.68 -14.35
CA ASP A 131 17.81 -10.02 -14.51
C ASP A 131 16.50 -10.22 -13.73
N GLU A 132 15.65 -11.13 -14.21
CA GLU A 132 14.30 -11.33 -13.66
C GLU A 132 14.31 -11.73 -12.17
N GLU A 133 15.26 -12.53 -11.73
CA GLU A 133 15.37 -13.01 -10.35
C GLU A 133 15.71 -11.83 -9.40
N SER A 134 16.72 -11.03 -9.76
CA SER A 134 17.14 -9.87 -9.00
C SER A 134 16.06 -8.82 -8.87
N ILE A 135 15.32 -8.52 -9.95
CA ILE A 135 14.18 -7.57 -9.92
C ILE A 135 13.09 -8.07 -8.96
N ARG A 136 12.77 -9.38 -8.98
CA ARG A 136 11.78 -9.95 -8.06
C ARG A 136 12.22 -9.89 -6.61
N GLU A 137 13.48 -10.22 -6.34
CA GLU A 137 14.07 -10.14 -5.00
C GLU A 137 14.03 -8.70 -4.46
N ASP A 138 14.40 -7.73 -5.29
CA ASP A 138 14.38 -6.32 -4.91
C ASP A 138 12.96 -5.83 -4.60
N ILE A 139 12.00 -6.07 -5.48
CA ILE A 139 10.60 -5.68 -5.24
C ILE A 139 10.08 -6.35 -3.95
N LYS A 140 10.36 -7.64 -3.76
CA LYS A 140 9.93 -8.39 -2.57
C LYS A 140 10.57 -7.86 -1.28
N ALA A 141 11.83 -7.46 -1.32
CA ALA A 141 12.55 -6.94 -0.16
C ALA A 141 12.14 -5.50 0.20
N TRP A 142 11.93 -4.64 -0.81
CA TRP A 142 11.71 -3.22 -0.58
C TRP A 142 10.24 -2.81 -0.48
N ARG A 143 9.31 -3.50 -1.15
CA ARG A 143 7.87 -3.20 -1.06
C ARG A 143 7.35 -3.14 0.38
N PRO A 144 7.69 -4.06 1.30
CA PRO A 144 7.25 -3.98 2.70
C PRO A 144 7.80 -2.76 3.45
N LYS A 145 8.92 -2.19 3.00
CA LYS A 145 9.55 -1.03 3.65
C LYS A 145 8.83 0.27 3.35
N ILE A 146 8.02 0.31 2.30
CA ILE A 146 7.31 1.51 1.85
C ILE A 146 6.01 1.67 2.64
N LYS A 147 5.75 2.88 3.14
CA LYS A 147 4.50 3.26 3.83
C LYS A 147 3.28 3.05 2.94
N PHE A 148 2.12 2.85 3.55
CA PHE A 148 0.86 2.95 2.82
C PHE A 148 0.70 4.36 2.22
N GLY A 149 0.34 4.44 0.95
CA GLY A 149 0.32 5.69 0.19
C GLY A 149 1.68 6.21 -0.26
N GLY A 150 2.76 5.45 0.00
CA GLY A 150 4.10 5.71 -0.52
C GLY A 150 4.27 5.26 -1.96
N VAL A 151 5.49 5.32 -2.48
CA VAL A 151 5.80 5.11 -3.90
C VAL A 151 6.85 4.03 -4.08
N LEU A 152 6.53 3.03 -4.90
CA LEU A 152 7.52 2.14 -5.50
C LEU A 152 7.80 2.63 -6.92
N SER A 153 9.06 2.77 -7.29
CA SER A 153 9.50 3.28 -8.58
C SER A 153 10.79 2.62 -9.03
N GLY A 154 11.18 2.81 -10.27
CA GLY A 154 12.41 2.25 -10.80
C GLY A 154 12.64 2.61 -12.26
N HIS A 155 13.59 1.93 -12.88
CA HIS A 155 13.98 2.09 -14.27
C HIS A 155 13.68 0.81 -15.10
N ASP A 156 14.00 0.83 -16.37
CA ASP A 156 13.97 -0.30 -17.30
C ASP A 156 12.62 -0.99 -17.51
N TYR A 157 11.53 -0.25 -17.41
CA TYR A 157 10.17 -0.78 -17.54
C TYR A 157 9.95 -1.62 -18.81
N TYR A 158 10.43 -1.13 -19.97
CA TYR A 158 10.21 -1.76 -21.27
C TYR A 158 11.38 -2.61 -21.76
N THR A 159 12.53 -2.53 -21.10
CA THR A 159 13.79 -3.14 -21.59
C THR A 159 14.13 -4.43 -20.89
N THR A 160 13.45 -4.74 -19.77
CA THR A 160 13.67 -5.90 -18.92
C THR A 160 12.36 -6.61 -18.57
N ALA A 161 12.40 -7.47 -17.56
CA ALA A 161 11.22 -8.18 -17.04
C ALA A 161 10.35 -7.34 -16.10
N VAL A 162 10.63 -6.05 -15.86
CA VAL A 162 9.95 -5.20 -14.88
C VAL A 162 8.44 -5.15 -15.11
N GLU A 163 8.00 -4.86 -16.35
CA GLU A 163 6.57 -4.82 -16.68
C GLU A 163 5.85 -6.11 -16.32
N LYS A 164 6.42 -7.25 -16.71
CA LYS A 164 5.88 -8.58 -16.41
C LYS A 164 5.75 -8.79 -14.91
N ILE A 165 6.82 -8.50 -14.15
CA ILE A 165 6.87 -8.73 -12.71
C ILE A 165 5.86 -7.86 -11.97
N LEU A 166 5.79 -6.57 -12.29
CA LEU A 166 4.83 -5.65 -11.66
C LEU A 166 3.38 -6.08 -11.90
N ASN A 167 3.07 -6.58 -13.10
CA ASN A 167 1.73 -7.11 -13.41
C ASN A 167 1.44 -8.40 -12.64
N GLU A 168 2.39 -9.32 -12.51
CA GLU A 168 2.26 -10.57 -11.74
C GLU A 168 2.10 -10.30 -10.24
N GLU A 169 2.79 -9.27 -9.70
CA GLU A 169 2.67 -8.79 -8.32
C GLU A 169 1.37 -7.98 -8.06
N GLY A 170 0.52 -7.82 -9.08
CA GLY A 170 -0.78 -7.19 -8.96
C GLY A 170 -0.75 -5.66 -8.88
N PHE A 171 0.35 -5.02 -9.26
CA PHE A 171 0.39 -3.57 -9.33
C PHE A 171 -0.51 -3.05 -10.46
N LEU A 172 -1.32 -2.06 -10.13
CA LEU A 172 -2.23 -1.39 -11.06
C LEU A 172 -1.85 0.07 -11.22
N ARG A 173 -2.18 0.66 -12.39
CA ARG A 173 -1.95 2.09 -12.67
C ARG A 173 -0.48 2.50 -12.60
N ILE A 174 0.39 1.69 -13.18
CA ILE A 174 1.80 2.01 -13.34
C ILE A 174 1.92 3.21 -14.30
N THR A 175 2.64 4.23 -13.90
CA THR A 175 2.96 5.39 -14.74
C THR A 175 4.40 5.26 -15.22
N THR A 176 4.64 5.49 -16.50
CA THR A 176 5.96 5.38 -17.13
C THR A 176 6.38 6.69 -17.79
N SER A 177 7.65 6.83 -18.06
CA SER A 177 8.24 7.96 -18.80
C SER A 177 9.11 7.49 -19.96
N PRO A 178 9.45 8.40 -20.92
CA PRO A 178 10.23 8.03 -22.10
C PRO A 178 11.63 7.48 -21.83
N ASP A 179 12.19 7.77 -20.67
CA ASP A 179 13.48 7.21 -20.23
C ASP A 179 13.36 5.81 -19.62
N THR A 180 12.24 5.15 -19.79
CA THR A 180 11.90 3.84 -19.21
C THR A 180 11.73 3.81 -17.68
N SER A 181 11.77 4.96 -17.00
CA SER A 181 11.42 5.03 -15.58
C SER A 181 9.93 4.76 -15.36
N TRP A 182 9.61 4.19 -14.21
CA TRP A 182 8.24 3.84 -13.81
C TRP A 182 7.98 4.20 -12.35
N ALA A 183 6.72 4.42 -12.01
CA ALA A 183 6.26 4.64 -10.64
C ALA A 183 4.84 4.12 -10.42
N VAL A 184 4.59 3.62 -9.22
CA VAL A 184 3.28 3.17 -8.75
C VAL A 184 3.10 3.50 -7.28
N ASN A 185 1.90 3.93 -6.89
CA ASN A 185 1.58 4.14 -5.48
C ASN A 185 1.28 2.82 -4.78
N ILE A 186 1.84 2.62 -3.60
CA ILE A 186 1.36 1.63 -2.65
C ILE A 186 -0.02 2.10 -2.15
N PRO A 187 -1.04 1.25 -2.09
CA PRO A 187 -2.36 1.68 -1.68
C PRO A 187 -2.35 2.34 -0.29
N SER A 188 -3.09 3.44 -0.19
CA SER A 188 -3.27 4.17 1.06
C SER A 188 -4.41 3.58 1.89
N ILE A 189 -4.27 3.57 3.22
CA ILE A 189 -5.29 3.05 4.15
C ILE A 189 -5.70 4.15 5.12
N ALA A 190 -7.00 4.40 5.26
CA ALA A 190 -7.56 5.17 6.36
C ALA A 190 -8.15 4.24 7.42
N LEU A 191 -7.88 4.51 8.70
CA LEU A 191 -8.59 3.89 9.82
C LEU A 191 -9.89 4.65 10.06
N VAL A 192 -11.01 3.94 10.07
CA VAL A 192 -12.33 4.56 10.18
C VAL A 192 -13.19 3.84 11.20
N ALA A 193 -13.86 4.62 12.03
CA ALA A 193 -14.94 4.14 12.89
C ALA A 193 -16.15 5.07 12.80
N VAL A 194 -17.34 4.48 12.93
CA VAL A 194 -18.60 5.22 13.07
C VAL A 194 -19.24 4.78 14.38
N ALA A 195 -19.44 5.71 15.32
CA ALA A 195 -19.92 5.37 16.64
C ALA A 195 -20.89 6.44 17.20
N CYS A 196 -22.13 6.04 17.44
CA CYS A 196 -23.10 6.83 18.17
C CYS A 196 -23.47 6.21 19.54
N THR A 197 -22.79 5.15 19.90
CA THR A 197 -22.78 4.48 21.20
C THR A 197 -21.38 3.94 21.46
N LYS A 198 -20.99 3.76 22.72
CA LYS A 198 -19.67 3.22 23.09
C LYS A 198 -18.50 3.98 22.44
N VAL A 199 -18.62 5.31 22.36
CA VAL A 199 -17.61 6.17 21.72
C VAL A 199 -16.24 6.04 22.39
N PRO A 200 -16.12 6.03 23.74
CA PRO A 200 -14.83 5.85 24.40
C PRO A 200 -14.15 4.51 24.04
N GLU A 201 -14.90 3.42 24.03
CA GLU A 201 -14.39 2.08 23.69
C GLU A 201 -13.97 2.02 22.21
N THR A 202 -14.70 2.73 21.34
CA THR A 202 -14.33 2.85 19.92
C THR A 202 -13.03 3.61 19.73
N ILE A 203 -12.83 4.70 20.47
CA ILE A 203 -11.54 5.44 20.46
C ILE A 203 -10.41 4.54 20.93
N GLU A 204 -10.63 3.73 21.98
CA GLU A 204 -9.63 2.77 22.46
C GLU A 204 -9.28 1.72 21.41
N ALA A 205 -10.27 1.15 20.73
CA ALA A 205 -10.04 0.20 19.63
C ALA A 205 -9.23 0.85 18.48
N MET A 206 -9.55 2.10 18.09
CA MET A 206 -8.78 2.85 17.11
C MET A 206 -7.33 3.07 17.57
N LYS A 207 -7.10 3.44 18.81
CA LYS A 207 -5.75 3.61 19.37
C LYS A 207 -4.96 2.30 19.40
N LYS A 208 -5.59 1.17 19.68
CA LYS A 208 -4.96 -0.15 19.56
C LYS A 208 -4.52 -0.44 18.11
N CYS A 209 -5.32 -0.06 17.12
CA CYS A 209 -4.92 -0.15 15.72
C CYS A 209 -3.73 0.76 15.39
N GLN A 210 -3.76 2.02 15.82
CA GLN A 210 -2.68 2.99 15.59
C GLN A 210 -1.36 2.58 16.27
N ALA A 211 -1.41 1.89 17.39
CA ALA A 211 -0.23 1.36 18.07
C ALA A 211 0.47 0.24 17.29
N GLN A 212 -0.26 -0.44 16.40
CA GLN A 212 0.24 -1.56 15.60
C GLN A 212 0.65 -1.14 14.17
N MET A 213 -0.03 -0.13 13.60
CA MET A 213 0.10 0.22 12.20
C MET A 213 -0.14 1.72 11.97
N GLU A 214 0.66 2.34 11.09
CA GLU A 214 0.44 3.71 10.64
C GLU A 214 -0.65 3.78 9.57
N PHE A 215 -1.51 4.80 9.66
CA PHE A 215 -2.57 5.07 8.70
C PHE A 215 -2.37 6.44 8.06
N ASN A 216 -2.77 6.59 6.80
CA ASN A 216 -2.75 7.89 6.13
C ASN A 216 -3.65 8.91 6.83
N ARG A 217 -4.72 8.43 7.43
CA ARG A 217 -5.65 9.22 8.24
C ARG A 217 -6.46 8.31 9.16
N SER A 218 -6.78 8.77 10.36
CA SER A 218 -7.71 8.08 11.28
C SER A 218 -8.92 8.97 11.51
N MET A 219 -10.13 8.45 11.29
CA MET A 219 -11.37 9.23 11.32
C MET A 219 -12.43 8.53 12.18
N LEU A 220 -12.98 9.28 13.13
CA LEU A 220 -14.13 8.86 13.94
C LEU A 220 -15.35 9.71 13.59
N PHE A 221 -16.40 9.09 13.12
CA PHE A 221 -17.69 9.71 12.86
C PHE A 221 -18.59 9.52 14.08
N THR A 222 -18.99 10.61 14.73
CA THR A 222 -19.83 10.55 15.94
C THR A 222 -20.67 11.81 16.10
N HIS A 223 -21.75 11.71 16.88
CA HIS A 223 -22.57 12.84 17.28
C HIS A 223 -22.09 13.50 18.58
N GLU A 224 -21.16 12.87 19.29
CA GLU A 224 -20.63 13.36 20.56
C GLU A 224 -19.54 14.41 20.34
N ASP A 225 -19.43 15.37 21.27
CA ASP A 225 -18.35 16.35 21.31
C ASP A 225 -17.17 15.74 22.08
N VAL A 226 -16.28 15.06 21.38
CA VAL A 226 -15.11 14.40 21.93
C VAL A 226 -13.86 14.82 21.16
N GLU A 227 -12.72 14.81 21.84
CA GLU A 227 -11.41 14.96 21.23
C GLU A 227 -10.61 13.68 21.43
N ALA A 228 -9.87 13.25 20.41
CA ALA A 228 -9.00 12.09 20.47
C ALA A 228 -7.70 12.39 19.72
N GLU A 229 -6.58 12.38 20.42
CA GLU A 229 -5.27 12.63 19.83
C GLU A 229 -4.98 11.66 18.69
N GLY A 230 -4.57 12.18 17.53
CA GLY A 230 -4.27 11.40 16.34
C GLY A 230 -5.49 10.86 15.61
N ILE A 231 -6.71 11.28 15.97
CA ILE A 231 -7.96 10.87 15.32
C ILE A 231 -8.76 12.12 14.97
N ASP A 232 -9.09 12.27 13.70
CA ASP A 232 -9.98 13.32 13.21
C ASP A 232 -11.42 12.99 13.61
N VAL A 233 -11.98 13.69 14.53
CA VAL A 233 -13.39 13.54 14.94
C VAL A 233 -14.27 14.33 13.98
N ILE A 234 -15.14 13.63 13.28
CA ILE A 234 -16.07 14.20 12.31
C ILE A 234 -17.48 14.17 12.90
N LYS A 235 -18.02 15.34 13.15
CA LYS A 235 -19.36 15.49 13.71
C LYS A 235 -20.41 15.07 12.68
N ILE A 236 -21.29 14.16 13.07
CA ILE A 236 -22.45 13.73 12.31
C ILE A 236 -23.72 13.80 13.18
N GLU A 237 -24.88 13.67 12.60
CA GLU A 237 -26.13 13.49 13.36
C GLU A 237 -26.09 12.14 14.10
N LYS A 238 -26.84 12.05 15.20
CA LYS A 238 -26.97 10.80 15.93
C LYS A 238 -27.69 9.77 15.06
N LEU A 239 -26.99 8.69 14.77
CA LEU A 239 -27.54 7.58 13.99
C LEU A 239 -28.16 6.52 14.91
N ASP A 240 -29.34 6.05 14.54
CA ASP A 240 -29.88 4.80 15.05
C ASP A 240 -29.23 3.60 14.34
N TYR A 241 -29.64 2.41 14.64
CA TYR A 241 -29.10 1.18 14.07
C TYR A 241 -29.18 1.16 12.53
N LYS A 242 -30.35 1.52 11.96
CA LYS A 242 -30.56 1.58 10.51
C LYS A 242 -29.71 2.67 9.87
N GLY A 243 -29.70 3.86 10.47
CA GLY A 243 -28.94 5.01 10.01
C GLY A 243 -27.43 4.72 10.00
N TYR A 244 -26.90 4.01 11.01
CA TYR A 244 -25.51 3.55 11.04
C TYR A 244 -25.19 2.68 9.81
N ASN A 245 -25.99 1.64 9.59
CA ASN A 245 -25.75 0.69 8.50
C ASN A 245 -25.89 1.36 7.12
N GLU A 246 -26.89 2.24 6.94
CA GLU A 246 -27.04 3.03 5.72
C GLU A 246 -25.89 4.00 5.52
N PHE A 247 -25.44 4.68 6.59
CA PHE A 247 -24.31 5.60 6.50
C PHE A 247 -23.05 4.90 6.03
N VAL A 248 -22.71 3.77 6.65
CA VAL A 248 -21.51 2.99 6.29
C VAL A 248 -21.59 2.45 4.86
N ALA A 249 -22.75 1.93 4.44
CA ALA A 249 -22.92 1.33 3.12
C ALA A 249 -23.03 2.34 1.97
N MET A 250 -23.65 3.51 2.21
CA MET A 250 -24.10 4.40 1.15
C MET A 250 -23.48 5.82 1.20
N LYS A 251 -23.01 6.28 2.36
CA LYS A 251 -22.61 7.68 2.57
C LYS A 251 -21.14 7.85 2.95
N LEU A 252 -20.54 6.88 3.63
CA LEU A 252 -19.17 6.95 4.15
C LEU A 252 -18.15 7.31 3.07
N TRP A 253 -18.29 6.81 1.85
CA TRP A 253 -17.38 7.04 0.73
C TRP A 253 -17.14 8.52 0.42
N GLN A 254 -18.07 9.41 0.74
CA GLN A 254 -17.98 10.86 0.48
C GLN A 254 -16.85 11.52 1.28
N TYR A 255 -16.47 10.92 2.39
CA TYR A 255 -15.44 11.41 3.31
C TYR A 255 -14.08 10.77 3.08
N ILE A 256 -14.01 9.71 2.23
CA ILE A 256 -12.83 8.87 2.09
C ILE A 256 -12.00 9.30 0.89
N GLY A 257 -10.75 9.74 1.17
CA GLY A 257 -9.74 10.01 0.15
C GLY A 257 -8.77 8.84 -0.11
N ALA A 258 -8.60 7.96 0.88
CA ALA A 258 -7.71 6.81 0.80
C ALA A 258 -8.22 5.73 -0.16
N ASP A 259 -7.31 4.87 -0.66
CA ASP A 259 -7.65 3.75 -1.54
C ASP A 259 -8.42 2.66 -0.82
N TYR A 260 -8.12 2.46 0.46
CA TYR A 260 -8.78 1.50 1.35
C TYR A 260 -9.17 2.13 2.68
N VAL A 261 -10.17 1.55 3.28
CA VAL A 261 -10.61 1.82 4.65
C VAL A 261 -10.45 0.55 5.47
N LEU A 262 -9.73 0.63 6.58
CA LEU A 262 -9.85 -0.33 7.66
C LEU A 262 -10.96 0.18 8.59
N LEU A 263 -12.13 -0.43 8.49
CA LEU A 263 -13.27 -0.13 9.35
C LEU A 263 -13.15 -0.93 10.64
N CYS A 264 -13.24 -0.29 11.78
CA CYS A 264 -13.28 -0.93 13.08
C CYS A 264 -14.47 -0.47 13.92
N GLN A 265 -14.93 -1.34 14.81
CA GLN A 265 -15.92 -1.05 15.86
C GLN A 265 -15.24 -1.08 17.23
N ASN A 266 -16.01 -0.82 18.29
CA ASN A 266 -15.51 -0.77 19.67
C ASN A 266 -14.82 -2.06 20.15
N ASP A 267 -15.13 -3.20 19.53
CA ASP A 267 -14.64 -4.54 19.84
C ASP A 267 -13.88 -5.20 18.65
N GLY A 268 -13.51 -4.38 17.65
CA GLY A 268 -12.75 -4.83 16.48
C GLY A 268 -11.44 -4.06 16.32
N TYR A 269 -10.28 -4.72 16.35
CA TYR A 269 -8.97 -4.09 16.22
C TYR A 269 -7.89 -5.04 15.71
N ILE A 270 -6.73 -4.48 15.35
CA ILE A 270 -5.53 -5.24 14.96
C ILE A 270 -4.99 -5.99 16.18
N THR A 271 -4.78 -7.29 16.06
CA THR A 271 -4.25 -8.16 17.09
C THR A 271 -2.78 -8.56 16.86
N ASP A 272 -2.39 -8.70 15.60
CA ASP A 272 -1.02 -9.07 15.20
C ASP A 272 -0.69 -8.47 13.82
N VAL A 273 0.00 -7.33 13.81
CA VAL A 273 0.40 -6.65 12.56
C VAL A 273 1.34 -7.49 11.70
N SER A 274 2.07 -8.45 12.26
CA SER A 274 2.96 -9.34 11.49
C SER A 274 2.22 -10.26 10.52
N LYS A 275 0.90 -10.36 10.65
CA LYS A 275 -0.01 -11.10 9.77
C LYS A 275 -0.53 -10.27 8.61
N TRP A 276 -0.18 -8.99 8.53
CA TRP A 276 -0.50 -8.20 7.35
C TRP A 276 0.20 -8.77 6.12
N THR A 277 -0.52 -8.84 5.03
CA THR A 277 0.02 -9.13 3.68
C THR A 277 -0.59 -8.19 2.67
N ASP A 278 0.21 -7.74 1.70
CA ASP A 278 -0.29 -6.90 0.61
C ASP A 278 -1.24 -7.64 -0.35
N GLU A 279 -1.34 -8.97 -0.22
CA GLU A 279 -2.38 -9.77 -0.91
C GLU A 279 -3.80 -9.30 -0.55
N PHE A 280 -3.99 -8.70 0.62
CA PHE A 280 -5.29 -8.14 1.02
C PHE A 280 -5.76 -7.04 0.07
N PHE A 281 -4.87 -6.32 -0.59
CA PHE A 281 -5.21 -5.32 -1.60
C PHE A 281 -5.72 -5.89 -2.94
N LEU A 282 -5.68 -7.19 -3.15
CA LEU A 282 -6.27 -7.84 -4.33
C LEU A 282 -7.81 -7.89 -4.26
N PHE A 283 -8.39 -7.59 -3.10
CA PHE A 283 -9.82 -7.68 -2.83
C PHE A 283 -10.40 -6.31 -2.45
N ASP A 284 -11.65 -6.10 -2.83
CA ASP A 284 -12.40 -4.88 -2.48
C ASP A 284 -13.08 -4.99 -1.10
N TYR A 285 -13.31 -6.21 -0.64
CA TYR A 285 -13.87 -6.49 0.68
C TYR A 285 -13.20 -7.69 1.33
N ILE A 286 -12.75 -7.49 2.57
CA ILE A 286 -12.29 -8.54 3.46
C ILE A 286 -12.87 -8.27 4.86
N GLY A 287 -13.53 -9.25 5.43
CA GLY A 287 -13.99 -9.29 6.83
C GLY A 287 -13.95 -10.73 7.31
N ALA A 288 -14.17 -10.98 8.59
CA ALA A 288 -14.13 -12.33 9.13
C ALA A 288 -15.13 -13.27 8.42
N PRO A 289 -14.78 -14.55 8.24
CA PRO A 289 -15.72 -15.52 7.69
C PRO A 289 -16.90 -15.76 8.64
N TRP A 290 -18.11 -15.76 8.10
CA TRP A 290 -19.28 -16.23 8.82
C TRP A 290 -19.30 -17.74 9.01
N PRO A 291 -20.00 -18.27 10.03
CA PRO A 291 -20.18 -19.70 10.20
C PRO A 291 -20.91 -20.35 9.01
N ILE A 292 -20.79 -21.66 8.91
CA ILE A 292 -21.62 -22.42 7.96
C ILE A 292 -23.06 -22.35 8.49
N PRO A 293 -24.03 -21.83 7.68
CA PRO A 293 -25.40 -21.74 8.17
C PRO A 293 -26.03 -23.12 8.31
N GLU A 294 -26.96 -23.25 9.25
CA GLU A 294 -27.72 -24.48 9.46
C GLU A 294 -28.91 -24.62 8.51
N ASP A 295 -29.24 -23.54 7.77
CA ASP A 295 -30.39 -23.46 6.85
C ASP A 295 -29.95 -23.17 5.40
N ASP A 296 -30.90 -23.33 4.48
CA ASP A 296 -30.66 -23.11 3.04
C ASP A 296 -30.87 -21.65 2.57
N LYS A 297 -31.13 -20.70 3.46
CA LYS A 297 -31.44 -19.30 3.13
C LYS A 297 -30.37 -18.34 3.58
N THR A 298 -29.78 -18.57 4.75
CA THR A 298 -28.78 -17.69 5.35
C THR A 298 -27.53 -17.59 4.47
N TYR A 299 -26.98 -16.39 4.32
CA TYR A 299 -25.80 -16.07 3.51
C TYR A 299 -25.93 -16.46 2.02
N ARG A 300 -27.13 -16.51 1.46
CA ARG A 300 -27.38 -16.76 0.05
C ARG A 300 -27.55 -15.46 -0.73
N THR A 301 -26.77 -15.34 -1.81
CA THR A 301 -26.96 -14.24 -2.76
C THR A 301 -28.29 -14.35 -3.50
N PRO A 302 -28.74 -13.32 -4.25
CA PRO A 302 -29.93 -13.42 -5.10
C PRO A 302 -29.90 -14.58 -6.09
N SER A 303 -28.74 -14.99 -6.57
CA SER A 303 -28.58 -16.17 -7.43
C SER A 303 -28.59 -17.52 -6.68
N GLY A 304 -28.75 -17.49 -5.35
CA GLY A 304 -28.77 -18.71 -4.49
C GLY A 304 -27.37 -19.20 -4.07
N ARG A 305 -26.29 -18.53 -4.46
CA ARG A 305 -24.92 -18.92 -4.10
C ARG A 305 -24.65 -18.65 -2.62
N LEU A 306 -24.12 -19.64 -1.90
CA LEU A 306 -23.65 -19.47 -0.53
C LEU A 306 -22.38 -18.61 -0.49
N VAL A 307 -22.37 -17.56 0.32
CA VAL A 307 -21.22 -16.70 0.59
C VAL A 307 -20.95 -16.65 2.09
N ARG A 308 -19.69 -16.64 2.45
CA ARG A 308 -19.28 -16.75 3.87
C ARG A 308 -18.31 -15.68 4.33
N VAL A 309 -18.01 -14.70 3.50
CA VAL A 309 -17.15 -13.57 3.84
C VAL A 309 -18.00 -12.31 3.90
N GLY A 310 -18.07 -11.75 5.08
CA GLY A 310 -18.83 -10.56 5.43
C GLY A 310 -18.25 -9.97 6.69
N ASN A 311 -18.98 -9.88 7.77
CA ASN A 311 -18.61 -9.29 9.05
C ASN A 311 -17.99 -7.89 8.95
N GLY A 312 -18.81 -6.86 9.22
CA GLY A 312 -18.45 -5.47 9.07
C GLY A 312 -17.64 -4.87 10.22
N GLY A 313 -17.63 -5.52 11.39
CA GLY A 313 -17.09 -4.93 12.62
C GLY A 313 -15.57 -4.73 12.64
N PHE A 314 -14.83 -5.54 11.85
CA PHE A 314 -13.43 -5.32 11.51
C PHE A 314 -13.22 -5.78 10.06
N SER A 315 -13.11 -4.83 9.13
CA SER A 315 -13.07 -5.13 7.70
C SER A 315 -12.22 -4.14 6.91
N LEU A 316 -11.54 -4.65 5.86
CA LEU A 316 -10.85 -3.84 4.86
C LEU A 316 -11.74 -3.68 3.64
N ARG A 317 -11.95 -2.43 3.21
CA ARG A 317 -12.84 -2.08 2.09
C ARG A 317 -12.16 -1.12 1.13
N SER A 318 -12.15 -1.44 -0.15
CA SER A 318 -11.65 -0.51 -1.15
C SER A 318 -12.58 0.70 -1.31
N ARG A 319 -12.01 1.84 -1.68
CA ARG A 319 -12.79 3.03 -2.07
C ARG A 319 -13.72 2.74 -3.24
N ARG A 320 -13.34 1.82 -4.12
CA ARG A 320 -14.17 1.38 -5.24
C ARG A 320 -15.44 0.71 -4.75
N LEU A 321 -15.34 -0.21 -3.80
CA LEU A 321 -16.50 -0.86 -3.17
C LEU A 321 -17.37 0.16 -2.44
N LEU A 322 -16.78 1.04 -1.61
CA LEU A 322 -17.56 2.02 -0.85
C LEU A 322 -18.43 2.93 -1.74
N ARG A 323 -17.95 3.23 -2.96
CA ARG A 323 -18.68 4.06 -3.93
C ARG A 323 -19.69 3.28 -4.78
N ALA A 324 -19.45 2.00 -5.00
CA ALA A 324 -20.21 1.19 -5.94
C ALA A 324 -21.71 1.17 -5.69
N PRO A 325 -22.24 1.01 -4.46
CA PRO A 325 -23.67 1.01 -4.23
C PRO A 325 -24.36 2.29 -4.73
N THR A 326 -23.77 3.45 -4.42
CA THR A 326 -24.32 4.76 -4.85
C THR A 326 -24.23 4.94 -6.36
N ILE A 327 -23.10 4.59 -6.98
CA ILE A 327 -22.89 4.74 -8.43
C ILE A 327 -23.84 3.84 -9.22
N LEU A 328 -24.09 2.64 -8.72
CA LEU A 328 -24.97 1.65 -9.36
C LEU A 328 -26.45 1.88 -9.03
N GLY A 329 -26.78 2.88 -8.21
CA GLY A 329 -28.16 3.17 -7.82
C GLY A 329 -28.82 2.05 -7.00
N LEU A 330 -28.02 1.32 -6.19
CA LEU A 330 -28.55 0.23 -5.36
C LEU A 330 -29.34 0.83 -4.18
N GLU A 331 -30.52 0.28 -3.91
CA GLU A 331 -31.27 0.64 -2.72
C GLU A 331 -30.79 -0.12 -1.51
N PHE A 332 -30.56 0.60 -0.40
CA PHE A 332 -30.23 -0.01 0.87
C PHE A 332 -31.44 -0.72 1.45
N THR A 333 -31.42 -2.04 1.45
CA THR A 333 -32.53 -2.89 1.87
C THR A 333 -32.08 -4.10 2.67
N ASP A 334 -32.93 -4.55 3.59
CA ASP A 334 -32.77 -5.79 4.35
C ASP A 334 -33.41 -7.01 3.65
N ARG A 335 -33.99 -6.83 2.48
CA ARG A 335 -34.76 -7.85 1.73
C ARG A 335 -35.76 -8.63 2.58
N GLY A 336 -36.35 -7.96 3.58
CA GLY A 336 -37.41 -8.55 4.42
C GLY A 336 -36.89 -9.36 5.61
N THR A 337 -35.58 -9.29 5.93
CA THR A 337 -35.05 -9.88 7.18
C THR A 337 -35.39 -9.08 8.42
N GLY A 338 -35.83 -7.83 8.26
CA GLY A 338 -36.17 -6.91 9.35
C GLY A 338 -34.92 -6.20 9.97
N PHE A 339 -33.72 -6.61 9.57
CA PHE A 339 -32.46 -6.08 10.11
C PHE A 339 -31.52 -5.71 8.97
N PRO A 340 -31.47 -4.43 8.56
CA PRO A 340 -30.57 -3.97 7.54
C PRO A 340 -29.15 -3.87 8.11
N HIS A 341 -28.31 -4.88 7.85
CA HIS A 341 -26.89 -4.87 8.12
C HIS A 341 -26.13 -4.40 6.88
N GLU A 342 -25.13 -3.54 7.05
CA GLU A 342 -24.34 -3.02 5.95
C GLU A 342 -23.49 -4.12 5.26
N ASP A 343 -22.96 -5.06 6.05
CA ASP A 343 -22.24 -6.23 5.56
C ASP A 343 -23.16 -7.24 4.87
N GLY A 344 -24.35 -7.49 5.40
CA GLY A 344 -25.38 -8.28 4.73
C GLY A 344 -25.82 -7.68 3.41
N PHE A 345 -26.01 -6.35 3.38
CA PHE A 345 -26.32 -5.62 2.15
C PHE A 345 -25.22 -5.76 1.10
N LEU A 346 -23.96 -5.48 1.46
CA LEU A 346 -22.82 -5.51 0.53
C LEU A 346 -22.45 -6.94 0.13
N CYS A 347 -22.31 -7.84 1.13
CA CYS A 347 -21.67 -9.14 0.93
C CYS A 347 -22.64 -10.25 0.53
N VAL A 348 -23.95 -10.03 0.69
CA VAL A 348 -24.99 -11.01 0.36
C VAL A 348 -25.97 -10.43 -0.65
N HIS A 349 -26.72 -9.40 -0.28
CA HIS A 349 -27.87 -8.93 -1.06
C HIS A 349 -27.49 -8.27 -2.37
N SER A 350 -26.41 -7.50 -2.40
CA SER A 350 -25.92 -6.78 -3.58
C SER A 350 -24.73 -7.48 -4.25
N ARG A 351 -24.27 -8.60 -3.70
CA ARG A 351 -23.02 -9.23 -4.10
C ARG A 351 -22.96 -9.58 -5.59
N ASP A 352 -23.99 -10.25 -6.09
CA ASP A 352 -24.02 -10.66 -7.51
C ASP A 352 -23.91 -9.45 -8.45
N GLU A 353 -24.55 -8.33 -8.10
CA GLU A 353 -24.48 -7.10 -8.89
C GLU A 353 -23.11 -6.41 -8.77
N LEU A 354 -22.55 -6.34 -7.57
CA LEU A 354 -21.23 -5.77 -7.33
C LEU A 354 -20.14 -6.56 -8.07
N GLU A 355 -20.20 -7.89 -8.05
CA GLU A 355 -19.24 -8.75 -8.77
C GLU A 355 -19.34 -8.62 -10.29
N LYS A 356 -20.55 -8.43 -10.87
CA LYS A 356 -20.70 -8.10 -12.31
C LYS A 356 -19.96 -6.83 -12.71
N HIS A 357 -19.83 -5.88 -11.78
CA HIS A 357 -19.07 -4.64 -11.97
C HIS A 357 -17.61 -4.75 -11.50
N GLY A 358 -17.11 -5.97 -11.33
CA GLY A 358 -15.70 -6.28 -11.07
C GLY A 358 -15.30 -6.11 -9.61
N ILE A 359 -16.20 -5.87 -8.66
CA ILE A 359 -15.89 -5.86 -7.22
C ILE A 359 -15.47 -7.28 -6.79
N LYS A 360 -14.35 -7.36 -6.07
CA LYS A 360 -13.76 -8.63 -5.62
C LYS A 360 -13.90 -8.78 -4.11
N PHE A 361 -14.45 -9.90 -3.69
CA PHE A 361 -14.53 -10.27 -2.28
C PHE A 361 -13.50 -11.37 -1.98
N ALA A 362 -12.84 -11.28 -0.84
CA ALA A 362 -11.84 -12.27 -0.45
C ALA A 362 -12.47 -13.68 -0.32
N PRO A 363 -11.73 -14.74 -0.70
CA PRO A 363 -12.13 -16.11 -0.40
C PRO A 363 -11.97 -16.38 1.12
N VAL A 364 -12.67 -17.42 1.62
CA VAL A 364 -12.74 -17.74 3.05
C VAL A 364 -11.35 -17.91 3.70
N HIS A 365 -10.41 -18.55 3.01
CA HIS A 365 -9.07 -18.79 3.55
C HIS A 365 -8.23 -17.52 3.72
N ILE A 366 -8.37 -16.53 2.82
CA ILE A 366 -7.74 -15.22 2.95
C ILE A 366 -8.45 -14.39 4.04
N ALA A 367 -9.79 -14.41 4.04
CA ALA A 367 -10.57 -13.71 5.05
C ALA A 367 -10.24 -14.19 6.49
N ALA A 368 -10.00 -15.49 6.68
CA ALA A 368 -9.60 -16.06 7.96
C ALA A 368 -8.19 -15.64 8.42
N GLN A 369 -7.29 -15.31 7.49
CA GLN A 369 -5.98 -14.72 7.81
C GLN A 369 -6.10 -13.23 8.18
N PHE A 370 -7.07 -12.54 7.60
CA PHE A 370 -7.30 -11.13 7.86
C PHE A 370 -7.99 -10.91 9.21
N SER A 371 -9.10 -11.60 9.47
CA SER A 371 -9.89 -11.38 10.70
C SER A 371 -10.54 -12.65 11.20
N THR A 372 -10.61 -12.75 12.53
CA THR A 372 -11.34 -13.81 13.23
C THR A 372 -12.54 -13.23 13.97
N GLU A 373 -13.61 -14.01 14.00
CA GLU A 373 -14.77 -13.86 14.86
C GLU A 373 -15.11 -15.25 15.42
N LEU A 374 -16.17 -15.43 16.19
CA LEU A 374 -16.61 -16.64 16.90
C LEU A 374 -16.45 -18.02 16.20
N THR A 375 -16.05 -18.04 14.94
CA THR A 375 -16.05 -19.24 14.08
C THR A 375 -14.71 -19.75 13.62
N VAL A 376 -13.62 -19.07 13.98
CA VAL A 376 -12.27 -19.53 13.67
C VAL A 376 -11.67 -20.16 14.93
N PRO A 377 -11.07 -21.36 14.84
CA PRO A 377 -10.41 -21.96 15.99
C PRO A 377 -9.39 -21.00 16.62
N GLU A 378 -9.27 -20.96 17.94
CA GLU A 378 -8.29 -20.15 18.69
C GLU A 378 -6.84 -20.34 18.22
N THR A 379 -6.57 -21.39 17.45
CA THR A 379 -5.27 -21.70 16.86
C THR A 379 -4.92 -20.87 15.63
N VAL A 380 -5.89 -20.20 15.00
CA VAL A 380 -5.64 -19.36 13.81
C VAL A 380 -5.38 -17.93 14.25
N LYS A 381 -4.11 -17.53 14.22
CA LYS A 381 -3.73 -16.13 14.43
C LYS A 381 -3.97 -15.33 13.16
N SER A 382 -4.90 -14.39 13.23
CA SER A 382 -5.23 -13.44 12.16
C SER A 382 -4.59 -12.08 12.41
N PHE A 383 -4.62 -11.22 11.38
CA PHE A 383 -4.19 -9.82 11.48
C PHE A 383 -5.02 -9.04 12.52
N GLY A 384 -6.34 -9.25 12.53
CA GLY A 384 -7.23 -8.60 13.49
C GLY A 384 -8.37 -9.50 13.94
N GLY A 385 -9.23 -8.98 14.79
CA GLY A 385 -10.37 -9.70 15.33
C GLY A 385 -11.52 -8.78 15.69
N HIS A 386 -12.71 -9.37 15.79
CA HIS A 386 -13.94 -8.72 16.20
C HIS A 386 -14.66 -9.61 17.22
N LYS A 387 -15.20 -9.03 18.28
CA LYS A 387 -15.85 -9.76 19.39
C LYS A 387 -14.94 -10.70 20.21
N TYR A 388 -13.65 -10.43 20.24
CA TYR A 388 -12.73 -11.09 21.15
C TYR A 388 -12.44 -10.17 22.33
N LEU A 389 -13.28 -10.21 23.34
CA LEU A 389 -12.93 -9.61 24.64
C LEU A 389 -13.69 -10.29 25.75
#